data_999246fb7970e2d5dd6c3f73a8afa9ce
#
_entry.id   999246fb7970e2d5dd6c3f73a8afa9ce
#
_cell.length_a   1.000
_cell.length_b   1.000
_cell.length_c   1.000
_cell.angle_alpha   90.00
_cell.angle_beta   90.00
_cell.angle_gamma   90.00
#
_symmetry.space_group_name_H-M   'P 1'
#
loop_
_entity.id
_entity.type
_entity.pdbx_description
1 polymer ?
#
loop_
_entity_poly.entity_id
_entity_poly.type
_entity_poly.pdbx_seq_one_letter_code
_entity_poly.pdbx_strand_id
1 'polypeptide(L)'
;MISRLRLAITLFPLLLVCSLPLFAQTPPKEGTATVAGRVTLKGEPVRGAMVALSPDSRLTRFELKNVLRAKTDDAGRFRIEKIKAGLYYLGAIVPGYVSPGENRYGAQGKAINIAEGETVENYEIPLKPGGVITGRLTDANGNPLVAQGVDLARLNDQGKPERIFLGPNGSLFGTDDRGIYRIYGLAAGRYLVSTGFEQRPSSITVTMNRTFYPRTYHPDATSEARAKIVEVSEGRETTGVDITVGALKKNFDVAGRVIYADTSQPAAAVEVHYGSIDERTKRVGAWASTGEQTNSEGEFRLQNILPGKYGAFAGTWKLKDGSYSETVLFEIDDADATGIEIKLRRGSSIGGVAVLEGVSDPAILGKISQLKLSFSVTSQQDFAAPNQSSPVTIAPNGTFQLTGIQPGKVRIGLFSDSMSAGDPSRSFSLLRVEHSGAIQNDGIDVGAGEQITNVRLILGYGNGVVRGQVKVAGGTLPDTLRILVSARRTDSGVNLRAGEIDPRGQFRIENLPPGEYEVFLSIGYRTQEPPPGFDELQKLVANVKQRVTLTDNAETQVTLTLDLSRKEGN
;
A
#
# COMPACT_ATOMS: atom_id res chain seq x y z
N MET A 1 -1.98 94.40 -6.19
CA MET A 1 -1.01 93.43 -6.67
C MET A 1 -0.84 92.41 -5.55
N ILE A 2 -1.47 91.24 -5.69
CA ILE A 2 -1.70 90.29 -4.63
C ILE A 2 -0.77 89.08 -4.82
N SER A 3 0.18 88.94 -3.89
CA SER A 3 1.11 87.81 -3.82
C SER A 3 0.39 86.58 -3.20
N ARG A 4 0.40 85.45 -3.93
CA ARG A 4 -0.15 84.20 -3.46
C ARG A 4 0.94 83.39 -2.74
N LEU A 5 0.73 83.20 -1.43
CA LEU A 5 1.52 82.31 -0.59
C LEU A 5 1.02 80.82 -0.78
N ARG A 6 1.90 79.94 -1.28
CA ARG A 6 1.62 78.49 -1.36
C ARG A 6 2.15 77.80 -0.12
N LEU A 7 1.24 77.29 0.65
CA LEU A 7 1.53 76.44 1.81
C LEU A 7 1.77 74.99 1.33
N ALA A 8 3.01 74.49 1.47
CA ALA A 8 3.35 73.08 1.21
C ALA A 8 3.14 72.27 2.45
N ILE A 9 2.14 71.37 2.41
CA ILE A 9 1.90 70.35 3.46
C ILE A 9 2.71 69.13 3.10
N THR A 10 3.77 68.85 3.86
CA THR A 10 4.55 67.59 3.78
C THR A 10 3.85 66.53 4.61
N LEU A 11 3.23 65.59 3.92
CA LEU A 11 2.74 64.33 4.55
C LEU A 11 3.94 63.40 4.80
N PHE A 12 4.20 63.11 6.07
CA PHE A 12 5.13 62.08 6.50
C PHE A 12 4.35 60.75 6.57
N PRO A 13 4.70 59.69 5.82
CA PRO A 13 4.06 58.40 6.02
C PRO A 13 4.66 57.73 7.26
N LEU A 14 3.83 57.51 8.27
CA LEU A 14 4.13 56.69 9.44
C LEU A 14 4.18 55.21 9.01
N LEU A 15 5.39 54.70 8.77
CA LEU A 15 5.61 53.26 8.52
C LEU A 15 5.40 52.49 9.84
N LEU A 16 4.22 51.89 9.98
CA LEU A 16 3.91 50.93 11.05
C LEU A 16 4.62 49.60 10.71
N VAL A 17 5.81 49.40 11.27
CA VAL A 17 6.53 48.12 11.20
C VAL A 17 5.80 47.12 12.10
N CYS A 18 4.90 46.34 11.49
CA CYS A 18 4.29 45.20 12.13
C CYS A 18 5.36 44.09 12.24
N SER A 19 6.02 43.98 13.38
CA SER A 19 6.90 42.86 13.70
C SER A 19 6.07 41.59 13.91
N LEU A 20 5.85 40.85 12.84
CA LEU A 20 5.37 39.49 12.93
C LEU A 20 6.46 38.64 13.63
N PRO A 21 6.14 37.89 14.68
CA PRO A 21 7.09 36.95 15.24
C PRO A 21 7.41 35.90 14.18
N LEU A 22 8.63 35.89 13.68
CA LEU A 22 9.17 34.77 12.94
C LEU A 22 9.17 33.58 13.90
N PHE A 23 8.18 32.69 13.78
CA PHE A 23 8.28 31.38 14.39
C PHE A 23 9.48 30.69 13.75
N ALA A 24 10.61 30.70 14.43
CA ALA A 24 11.76 29.90 14.08
C ALA A 24 11.30 28.44 14.12
N GLN A 25 11.06 27.87 12.94
CA GLN A 25 10.88 26.43 12.83
C GLN A 25 12.17 25.79 13.32
N THR A 26 12.11 25.14 14.48
CA THR A 26 13.22 24.33 14.96
C THR A 26 13.57 23.34 13.85
N PRO A 27 14.80 23.34 13.33
CA PRO A 27 15.15 22.39 12.29
C PRO A 27 14.87 20.98 12.79
N PRO A 28 14.34 20.08 11.94
CA PRO A 28 14.06 18.71 12.34
C PRO A 28 15.34 18.09 12.90
N LYS A 29 15.26 17.55 14.13
CA LYS A 29 16.39 16.92 14.82
C LYS A 29 17.02 15.89 13.87
N GLU A 30 18.30 16.06 13.56
CA GLU A 30 19.05 15.09 12.74
C GLU A 30 19.07 13.75 13.48
N GLY A 31 19.06 12.66 12.73
CA GLY A 31 19.24 11.34 13.33
C GLY A 31 20.65 11.17 13.89
N THR A 32 20.78 10.35 14.90
CA THR A 32 22.05 10.13 15.63
C THR A 32 22.60 8.72 15.41
N ALA A 33 21.80 7.83 14.76
CA ALA A 33 22.21 6.45 14.55
C ALA A 33 23.04 6.27 13.27
N THR A 34 23.78 5.16 13.24
CA THR A 34 24.66 4.77 12.15
C THR A 34 24.46 3.30 11.81
N VAL A 35 24.51 2.98 10.52
CA VAL A 35 24.60 1.59 10.02
C VAL A 35 25.83 1.45 9.15
N ALA A 36 26.69 0.52 9.50
CA ALA A 36 27.90 0.19 8.76
C ALA A 36 28.00 -1.31 8.51
N GLY A 37 28.60 -1.67 7.40
CA GLY A 37 28.70 -3.07 7.02
C GLY A 37 29.48 -3.30 5.75
N ARG A 38 29.26 -4.45 5.14
CA ARG A 38 30.00 -4.90 3.96
C ARG A 38 29.05 -5.56 2.95
N VAL A 39 29.28 -5.27 1.68
CA VAL A 39 28.64 -5.98 0.56
C VAL A 39 29.63 -6.99 -0.01
N THR A 40 29.22 -8.23 -0.08
CA THR A 40 30.06 -9.32 -0.57
C THR A 40 29.40 -10.11 -1.70
N LEU A 41 30.20 -10.70 -2.55
CA LEU A 41 29.79 -11.65 -3.58
C LEU A 41 30.65 -12.91 -3.42
N LYS A 42 30.06 -14.03 -3.03
CA LYS A 42 30.79 -15.28 -2.72
C LYS A 42 31.93 -15.06 -1.69
N GLY A 43 31.72 -14.16 -0.73
CA GLY A 43 32.71 -13.79 0.28
C GLY A 43 33.68 -12.67 -0.13
N GLU A 44 33.84 -12.38 -1.42
CA GLU A 44 34.69 -11.31 -1.92
C GLU A 44 34.01 -9.94 -1.84
N PRO A 45 34.75 -8.85 -1.59
CA PRO A 45 34.20 -7.51 -1.49
C PRO A 45 33.66 -7.00 -2.83
N VAL A 46 32.52 -6.30 -2.78
CA VAL A 46 31.94 -5.64 -3.96
C VAL A 46 32.13 -4.14 -3.85
N ARG A 47 33.02 -3.59 -4.70
CA ARG A 47 33.29 -2.15 -4.80
C ARG A 47 32.17 -1.45 -5.56
N GLY A 48 31.82 -0.24 -5.14
CA GLY A 48 30.91 0.65 -5.86
C GLY A 48 29.44 0.21 -5.82
N ALA A 49 29.10 -0.81 -5.03
CA ALA A 49 27.71 -1.21 -4.82
C ALA A 49 26.91 -0.07 -4.17
N MET A 50 25.72 0.22 -4.69
CA MET A 50 24.81 1.17 -4.07
C MET A 50 24.05 0.48 -2.94
N VAL A 51 24.30 0.89 -1.71
CA VAL A 51 23.52 0.45 -0.54
C VAL A 51 22.44 1.48 -0.27
N ALA A 52 21.21 1.02 -0.09
CA ALA A 52 20.05 1.85 0.15
C ALA A 52 19.38 1.47 1.47
N LEU A 53 19.03 2.47 2.26
CA LEU A 53 18.27 2.36 3.50
C LEU A 53 16.97 3.15 3.34
N SER A 54 15.84 2.46 3.24
CA SER A 54 14.53 3.04 2.98
C SER A 54 13.58 2.87 4.17
N PRO A 55 12.79 3.90 4.52
CA PRO A 55 11.72 3.75 5.50
C PRO A 55 10.48 2.99 4.95
N ASP A 56 10.45 2.69 3.66
CA ASP A 56 9.35 1.96 3.00
C ASP A 56 9.86 0.62 2.47
N SER A 57 9.09 -0.44 2.70
CA SER A 57 9.36 -1.78 2.17
C SER A 57 9.26 -1.85 0.64
N ARG A 58 8.69 -0.84 0.01
CA ARG A 58 8.53 -0.72 -1.43
C ARG A 58 9.65 0.12 -2.04
N LEU A 59 10.90 -0.32 -1.93
CA LEU A 59 11.99 0.23 -2.70
C LEU A 59 11.77 -0.04 -4.19
N THR A 60 10.80 0.65 -4.79
CA THR A 60 10.74 0.68 -6.24
C THR A 60 11.92 1.54 -6.73
N ARG A 61 12.57 1.12 -7.82
CA ARG A 61 13.70 1.83 -8.43
C ARG A 61 13.39 3.30 -8.77
N PHE A 62 12.15 3.76 -8.59
CA PHE A 62 11.63 5.03 -9.11
C PHE A 62 11.24 6.05 -8.04
N GLU A 63 10.98 5.66 -6.80
CA GLU A 63 10.64 6.61 -5.73
C GLU A 63 11.74 6.70 -4.68
N LEU A 64 12.74 7.52 -4.99
CA LEU A 64 13.94 7.66 -4.17
C LEU A 64 13.90 8.88 -3.25
N LYS A 65 12.74 9.44 -2.97
CA LYS A 65 12.57 10.46 -1.93
C LYS A 65 12.71 9.80 -0.56
N ASN A 66 13.56 10.37 0.29
CA ASN A 66 13.83 9.91 1.67
C ASN A 66 14.63 8.61 1.80
N VAL A 67 15.31 8.12 0.76
CA VAL A 67 16.20 6.97 0.85
C VAL A 67 17.62 7.45 1.14
N LEU A 68 18.19 7.00 2.26
CA LEU A 68 19.60 7.20 2.58
C LEU A 68 20.45 6.20 1.78
N ARG A 69 21.62 6.65 1.30
CA ARG A 69 22.46 5.85 0.40
C ARG A 69 23.93 5.98 0.74
N ALA A 70 24.65 4.90 0.49
CA ALA A 70 26.09 4.89 0.47
C ALA A 70 26.60 4.04 -0.69
N LYS A 71 27.79 4.33 -1.18
CA LYS A 71 28.54 3.43 -2.08
C LYS A 71 29.59 2.68 -1.29
N THR A 72 29.81 1.42 -1.63
CA THR A 72 30.88 0.65 -1.01
C THR A 72 32.27 1.10 -1.50
N ASP A 73 33.24 1.04 -0.59
CA ASP A 73 34.66 1.24 -0.86
C ASP A 73 35.31 0.02 -1.54
N ASP A 74 36.63 0.07 -1.71
CA ASP A 74 37.42 -1.02 -2.33
C ASP A 74 37.38 -2.33 -1.53
N ALA A 75 37.15 -2.24 -0.22
CA ALA A 75 36.96 -3.40 0.67
C ALA A 75 35.49 -3.82 0.80
N GLY A 76 34.61 -3.30 -0.05
CA GLY A 76 33.16 -3.57 -0.01
C GLY A 76 32.43 -2.95 1.17
N ARG A 77 33.06 -2.06 1.95
CA ARG A 77 32.47 -1.46 3.16
C ARG A 77 31.61 -0.27 2.83
N PHE A 78 30.50 -0.14 3.56
CA PHE A 78 29.59 1.03 3.49
C PHE A 78 29.35 1.58 4.88
N ARG A 79 28.95 2.87 4.97
CA ARG A 79 28.52 3.54 6.18
C ARG A 79 27.43 4.55 5.85
N ILE A 80 26.31 4.47 6.56
CA ILE A 80 25.18 5.40 6.48
C ILE A 80 25.01 6.01 7.87
N GLU A 81 25.07 7.33 7.95
CA GLU A 81 25.01 8.08 9.20
C GLU A 81 23.77 8.98 9.25
N LYS A 82 23.55 9.62 10.40
CA LYS A 82 22.44 10.55 10.65
C LYS A 82 21.07 9.90 10.45
N ILE A 83 20.95 8.64 10.84
CA ILE A 83 19.73 7.87 10.74
C ILE A 83 18.86 8.18 11.96
N LYS A 84 17.59 8.50 11.74
CA LYS A 84 16.60 8.61 12.82
C LYS A 84 16.19 7.21 13.29
N ALA A 85 15.81 7.09 14.56
CA ALA A 85 15.24 5.85 15.05
C ALA A 85 14.01 5.44 14.21
N GLY A 86 13.83 4.15 13.96
CA GLY A 86 12.70 3.64 13.17
C GLY A 86 12.97 2.30 12.50
N LEU A 87 11.95 1.80 11.82
CA LEU A 87 12.04 0.64 10.94
C LEU A 87 12.48 1.07 9.55
N TYR A 88 13.47 0.39 9.02
CA TYR A 88 14.01 0.60 7.67
C TYR A 88 14.16 -0.73 6.93
N TYR A 89 14.41 -0.64 5.63
CA TYR A 89 14.77 -1.78 4.78
C TYR A 89 16.13 -1.49 4.16
N LEU A 90 17.11 -2.36 4.45
CA LEU A 90 18.50 -2.23 4.04
C LEU A 90 18.83 -3.27 2.98
N GLY A 91 19.29 -2.83 1.83
CA GLY A 91 19.68 -3.69 0.72
C GLY A 91 20.71 -3.06 -0.19
N ALA A 92 21.35 -3.87 -1.02
CA ALA A 92 22.28 -3.41 -2.05
C ALA A 92 21.63 -3.53 -3.43
N ILE A 93 21.79 -2.49 -4.25
CA ILE A 93 21.28 -2.42 -5.63
C ILE A 93 22.47 -2.51 -6.57
N VAL A 94 22.65 -3.68 -7.15
CA VAL A 94 23.73 -3.97 -8.10
C VAL A 94 23.11 -4.66 -9.32
N PRO A 95 23.18 -4.08 -10.52
CA PRO A 95 22.61 -4.68 -11.74
C PRO A 95 23.15 -6.10 -11.98
N GLY A 96 22.25 -7.04 -12.26
CA GLY A 96 22.62 -8.42 -12.53
C GLY A 96 22.83 -9.29 -11.29
N TYR A 97 22.70 -8.74 -10.10
CA TYR A 97 22.85 -9.47 -8.85
C TYR A 97 21.56 -9.44 -8.02
N VAL A 98 21.42 -10.44 -7.16
CA VAL A 98 20.28 -10.59 -6.24
C VAL A 98 20.76 -10.23 -4.83
N SER A 99 20.05 -9.32 -4.18
CA SER A 99 20.27 -8.96 -2.77
C SER A 99 19.37 -9.78 -1.85
N PRO A 100 19.79 -10.14 -0.64
CA PRO A 100 18.92 -10.81 0.33
C PRO A 100 17.69 -9.96 0.68
N GLY A 101 16.56 -10.62 0.90
CA GLY A 101 15.31 -9.93 1.25
C GLY A 101 14.52 -9.43 0.04
N GLU A 102 14.87 -9.87 -1.16
CA GLU A 102 14.08 -9.65 -2.35
C GLU A 102 12.67 -10.24 -2.18
N ASN A 103 11.66 -9.44 -2.43
CA ASN A 103 10.28 -9.87 -2.34
C ASN A 103 9.58 -9.78 -3.70
N ARG A 104 8.27 -10.10 -3.69
CA ARG A 104 7.34 -10.06 -4.82
C ARG A 104 7.40 -8.78 -5.69
N TYR A 105 7.92 -7.67 -5.16
CA TYR A 105 7.93 -6.35 -5.79
C TYR A 105 9.32 -5.85 -6.21
N GLY A 106 10.34 -6.72 -6.17
CA GLY A 106 11.73 -6.38 -6.49
C GLY A 106 12.58 -6.09 -5.25
N ALA A 107 13.87 -5.87 -5.47
CA ALA A 107 14.88 -5.75 -4.43
C ALA A 107 14.52 -4.72 -3.36
N GLN A 108 14.28 -5.16 -2.15
CA GLN A 108 13.80 -4.31 -1.06
C GLN A 108 14.64 -4.35 0.20
N GLY A 109 15.61 -5.24 0.24
CA GLY A 109 16.44 -5.40 1.41
C GLY A 109 15.71 -6.09 2.56
N LYS A 110 16.44 -6.31 3.63
CA LYS A 110 15.91 -6.86 4.88
C LYS A 110 15.49 -5.75 5.82
N ALA A 111 14.43 -5.98 6.56
CA ALA A 111 14.01 -5.09 7.65
C ALA A 111 15.15 -4.90 8.65
N ILE A 112 15.34 -3.68 9.14
CA ILE A 112 16.27 -3.34 10.21
C ILE A 112 15.61 -2.31 11.13
N ASN A 113 15.50 -2.64 12.42
CA ASN A 113 15.01 -1.73 13.44
C ASN A 113 16.19 -0.98 14.05
N ILE A 114 16.16 0.33 14.00
CA ILE A 114 17.27 1.19 14.45
C ILE A 114 16.79 2.03 15.63
N ALA A 115 17.51 1.97 16.76
CA ALA A 115 17.25 2.80 17.92
C ALA A 115 17.96 4.16 17.82
N GLU A 116 17.53 5.13 18.64
CA GLU A 116 18.20 6.44 18.74
C GLU A 116 19.65 6.25 19.21
N GLY A 117 20.58 6.84 18.48
CA GLY A 117 22.02 6.73 18.77
C GLY A 117 22.65 5.35 18.55
N GLU A 118 21.90 4.38 18.06
CA GLU A 118 22.42 3.05 17.81
C GLU A 118 23.47 3.05 16.71
N THR A 119 24.57 2.33 16.94
CA THR A 119 25.53 2.01 15.89
C THR A 119 25.46 0.52 15.58
N VAL A 120 24.92 0.21 14.40
CA VAL A 120 24.92 -1.15 13.85
C VAL A 120 26.19 -1.31 13.02
N GLU A 121 27.07 -2.19 13.43
CA GLU A 121 28.32 -2.49 12.71
C GLU A 121 28.29 -3.91 12.16
N ASN A 122 29.19 -4.18 11.22
CA ASN A 122 29.40 -5.50 10.62
C ASN A 122 28.14 -6.11 9.98
N TYR A 123 27.26 -5.26 9.44
CA TYR A 123 26.07 -5.76 8.73
C TYR A 123 26.48 -6.31 7.36
N GLU A 124 26.29 -7.60 7.15
CA GLU A 124 26.65 -8.23 5.88
C GLU A 124 25.49 -8.31 4.89
N ILE A 125 25.75 -7.90 3.65
CA ILE A 125 24.83 -8.02 2.51
C ILE A 125 25.48 -8.95 1.47
N PRO A 126 25.24 -10.27 1.57
CA PRO A 126 25.80 -11.22 0.61
C PRO A 126 24.99 -11.20 -0.68
N LEU A 127 25.57 -10.72 -1.77
CA LEU A 127 24.98 -10.78 -3.10
C LEU A 127 25.14 -12.18 -3.70
N LYS A 128 24.18 -12.54 -4.56
CA LYS A 128 24.27 -13.72 -5.42
C LYS A 128 24.22 -13.29 -6.88
N PRO A 129 24.94 -13.96 -7.78
CA PRO A 129 24.78 -13.72 -9.20
C PRO A 129 23.35 -14.02 -9.63
N GLY A 130 22.70 -13.05 -10.26
CA GLY A 130 21.37 -13.26 -10.81
C GLY A 130 21.39 -14.14 -12.06
N GLY A 131 20.37 -14.96 -12.21
CA GLY A 131 20.13 -15.66 -13.46
C GLY A 131 19.56 -14.74 -14.52
N VAL A 132 19.53 -15.22 -15.76
CA VAL A 132 19.04 -14.48 -16.93
C VAL A 132 18.09 -15.38 -17.72
N ILE A 133 17.02 -14.79 -18.24
CA ILE A 133 16.12 -15.41 -19.21
C ILE A 133 16.20 -14.61 -20.51
N THR A 134 16.42 -15.30 -21.64
CA THR A 134 16.41 -14.71 -22.98
C THR A 134 15.53 -15.52 -23.91
N GLY A 135 14.72 -14.83 -24.68
CA GLY A 135 13.84 -15.44 -25.68
C GLY A 135 13.41 -14.44 -26.74
N ARG A 136 12.60 -14.91 -27.66
CA ARG A 136 12.03 -14.12 -28.75
C ARG A 136 10.51 -14.17 -28.72
N LEU A 137 9.87 -13.01 -28.92
CA LEU A 137 8.44 -12.90 -29.13
C LEU A 137 8.11 -12.75 -30.61
N THR A 138 7.19 -13.59 -31.09
CA THR A 138 6.70 -13.53 -32.45
C THR A 138 5.19 -13.66 -32.52
N ASP A 139 4.59 -13.15 -33.58
CA ASP A 139 3.21 -13.49 -33.94
C ASP A 139 3.13 -14.90 -34.58
N ALA A 140 1.92 -15.35 -34.90
CA ALA A 140 1.68 -16.66 -35.54
C ALA A 140 2.33 -16.82 -36.92
N ASN A 141 2.73 -15.72 -37.57
CA ASN A 141 3.43 -15.74 -38.88
C ASN A 141 4.96 -15.71 -38.73
N GLY A 142 5.46 -15.67 -37.48
CA GLY A 142 6.90 -15.59 -37.20
C GLY A 142 7.46 -14.16 -37.22
N ASN A 143 6.62 -13.13 -37.40
CA ASN A 143 7.07 -11.74 -37.33
C ASN A 143 7.43 -11.34 -35.90
N PRO A 144 8.52 -10.57 -35.68
CA PRO A 144 8.89 -10.12 -34.34
C PRO A 144 7.88 -9.13 -33.77
N LEU A 145 7.59 -9.25 -32.47
CA LEU A 145 6.81 -8.28 -31.74
C LEU A 145 7.74 -7.30 -31.03
N VAL A 146 7.68 -6.04 -31.44
CA VAL A 146 8.56 -4.96 -30.97
C VAL A 146 7.93 -4.21 -29.77
N ALA A 147 8.75 -3.82 -28.80
CA ALA A 147 8.32 -3.09 -27.60
C ALA A 147 7.21 -3.78 -26.80
N GLN A 148 7.11 -5.09 -26.91
CA GLN A 148 6.13 -5.89 -26.19
C GLN A 148 6.66 -6.27 -24.80
N GLY A 149 5.88 -6.00 -23.75
CA GLY A 149 6.26 -6.35 -22.37
C GLY A 149 6.22 -7.85 -22.12
N VAL A 150 7.15 -8.32 -21.28
CA VAL A 150 7.23 -9.71 -20.82
C VAL A 150 6.99 -9.74 -19.31
N ASP A 151 6.09 -10.61 -18.88
CA ASP A 151 5.75 -10.83 -17.47
C ASP A 151 6.39 -12.11 -16.94
N LEU A 152 6.81 -12.07 -15.69
CA LEU A 152 7.33 -13.23 -14.96
C LEU A 152 6.47 -13.56 -13.75
N ALA A 153 6.30 -14.85 -13.51
CA ALA A 153 5.83 -15.36 -12.22
C ALA A 153 6.80 -16.44 -11.74
N ARG A 154 7.26 -16.33 -10.50
CA ARG A 154 8.08 -17.35 -9.86
C ARG A 154 7.16 -18.37 -9.20
N LEU A 155 7.45 -19.66 -9.38
CA LEU A 155 6.74 -20.71 -8.67
C LEU A 155 7.29 -20.81 -7.25
N ASN A 156 6.40 -20.75 -6.27
CA ASN A 156 6.75 -21.00 -4.88
C ASN A 156 6.97 -22.52 -4.64
N ASP A 157 7.27 -22.88 -3.39
CA ASP A 157 7.53 -24.28 -3.01
C ASP A 157 6.33 -25.20 -3.22
N GLN A 158 5.11 -24.66 -3.29
CA GLN A 158 3.87 -25.39 -3.59
C GLN A 158 3.58 -25.47 -5.10
N GLY A 159 4.46 -24.90 -5.94
CA GLY A 159 4.28 -24.84 -7.39
C GLY A 159 3.28 -23.77 -7.86
N LYS A 160 2.84 -22.86 -6.97
CA LYS A 160 1.93 -21.76 -7.33
C LYS A 160 2.71 -20.57 -7.84
N PRO A 161 2.24 -19.90 -8.91
CA PRO A 161 2.92 -18.75 -9.47
C PRO A 161 2.71 -17.49 -8.64
N GLU A 162 3.80 -16.83 -8.32
CA GLU A 162 3.86 -15.52 -7.68
C GLU A 162 4.42 -14.51 -8.68
N ARG A 163 3.63 -13.53 -9.07
CA ARG A 163 4.07 -12.52 -10.04
C ARG A 163 5.22 -11.70 -9.50
N ILE A 164 6.23 -11.49 -10.33
CA ILE A 164 7.34 -10.60 -10.07
C ILE A 164 7.04 -9.26 -10.74
N PHE A 165 7.11 -8.19 -9.95
CA PHE A 165 6.93 -6.85 -10.47
C PHE A 165 8.25 -6.36 -11.10
N LEU A 166 8.27 -6.22 -12.41
CA LEU A 166 9.44 -5.79 -13.18
C LEU A 166 9.47 -4.26 -13.45
N GLY A 167 8.73 -3.49 -12.65
CA GLY A 167 8.61 -2.03 -12.78
C GLY A 167 7.25 -1.57 -13.31
N PRO A 168 6.98 -0.25 -13.32
CA PRO A 168 5.76 0.30 -13.88
C PRO A 168 5.63 -0.10 -15.35
N ASN A 169 4.50 -0.66 -15.72
CA ASN A 169 4.14 -1.09 -17.08
C ASN A 169 4.90 -2.32 -17.64
N GLY A 170 5.68 -3.06 -16.83
CA GLY A 170 6.49 -4.17 -17.34
C GLY A 170 7.56 -3.76 -18.38
N SER A 171 7.68 -2.46 -18.66
CA SER A 171 8.42 -1.89 -19.78
C SER A 171 9.94 -1.90 -19.63
N LEU A 172 10.47 -2.29 -18.45
CA LEU A 172 11.92 -2.41 -18.27
C LEU A 172 12.53 -3.56 -19.06
N PHE A 173 11.71 -4.50 -19.52
CA PHE A 173 12.13 -5.68 -20.25
C PHE A 173 11.21 -5.93 -21.46
N GLY A 174 10.99 -4.88 -22.25
CA GLY A 174 10.32 -5.00 -23.53
C GLY A 174 11.23 -5.64 -24.57
N THR A 175 10.61 -6.19 -25.62
CA THR A 175 11.34 -6.73 -26.78
C THR A 175 11.99 -5.63 -27.61
N ASP A 176 13.16 -5.93 -28.18
CA ASP A 176 13.86 -5.08 -29.15
C ASP A 176 13.18 -5.17 -30.55
N ASP A 177 13.81 -4.55 -31.57
CA ASP A 177 13.35 -4.52 -32.97
C ASP A 177 13.33 -5.90 -33.67
N ARG A 178 13.99 -6.87 -33.07
CA ARG A 178 14.01 -8.27 -33.54
C ARG A 178 13.07 -9.17 -32.75
N GLY A 179 12.29 -8.59 -31.80
CA GLY A 179 11.43 -9.29 -30.88
C GLY A 179 12.18 -10.01 -29.76
N ILE A 180 13.47 -9.69 -29.53
CA ILE A 180 14.27 -10.34 -28.48
C ILE A 180 14.07 -9.61 -27.17
N TYR A 181 13.88 -10.38 -26.09
CA TYR A 181 13.88 -9.88 -24.73
C TYR A 181 14.98 -10.55 -23.88
N ARG A 182 15.48 -9.82 -22.89
CA ARG A 182 16.48 -10.31 -21.95
C ARG A 182 16.22 -9.77 -20.55
N ILE A 183 15.87 -10.67 -19.63
CA ILE A 183 15.54 -10.34 -18.23
C ILE A 183 16.66 -10.90 -17.35
N TYR A 184 17.28 -10.04 -16.57
CA TYR A 184 18.45 -10.37 -15.74
C TYR A 184 18.25 -9.99 -14.28
N GLY A 185 19.12 -10.49 -13.40
CA GLY A 185 19.05 -10.26 -11.95
C GLY A 185 17.95 -11.09 -11.30
N LEU A 186 17.68 -12.27 -11.85
CA LEU A 186 16.66 -13.17 -11.32
C LEU A 186 17.26 -14.11 -10.27
N ALA A 187 16.54 -14.30 -9.18
CA ALA A 187 16.88 -15.32 -8.20
C ALA A 187 16.76 -16.72 -8.85
N ALA A 188 17.62 -17.65 -8.47
CA ALA A 188 17.48 -19.03 -8.92
C ALA A 188 16.10 -19.60 -8.51
N GLY A 189 15.48 -20.37 -9.40
CA GLY A 189 14.14 -20.92 -9.18
C GLY A 189 13.42 -21.30 -10.46
N ARG A 190 12.14 -21.63 -10.32
CA ARG A 190 11.25 -22.01 -11.41
C ARG A 190 10.32 -20.85 -11.76
N TYR A 191 10.16 -20.56 -13.04
CA TYR A 191 9.43 -19.40 -13.53
C TYR A 191 8.42 -19.78 -14.60
N LEU A 192 7.32 -19.03 -14.65
CA LEU A 192 6.46 -18.92 -15.82
C LEU A 192 6.75 -17.60 -16.50
N VAL A 193 6.94 -17.66 -17.81
CA VAL A 193 7.21 -16.49 -18.67
C VAL A 193 6.03 -16.29 -19.58
N SER A 194 5.51 -15.07 -19.67
CA SER A 194 4.31 -14.78 -20.46
C SER A 194 4.31 -13.37 -21.01
N THR A 195 3.45 -13.12 -21.97
CA THR A 195 3.17 -11.79 -22.53
C THR A 195 1.68 -11.63 -22.76
N GLY A 196 1.25 -10.41 -23.12
CA GLY A 196 -0.14 -10.12 -23.45
C GLY A 196 -1.02 -9.89 -22.24
N PHE A 197 -2.31 -9.76 -22.49
CA PHE A 197 -3.29 -9.33 -21.50
C PHE A 197 -4.37 -10.38 -21.25
N GLU A 198 -4.84 -10.41 -20.03
CA GLU A 198 -5.94 -11.25 -19.57
C GLU A 198 -6.68 -10.53 -18.45
N GLN A 199 -7.99 -10.55 -18.49
CA GLN A 199 -8.81 -10.06 -17.39
C GLN A 199 -8.91 -11.12 -16.30
N ARG A 200 -8.66 -10.74 -15.05
CA ARG A 200 -8.74 -11.61 -13.86
C ARG A 200 -9.53 -10.94 -12.75
N PRO A 201 -10.21 -11.70 -11.89
CA PRO A 201 -10.93 -11.13 -10.74
C PRO A 201 -10.05 -10.30 -9.79
N SER A 202 -8.77 -10.65 -9.66
CA SER A 202 -7.83 -9.97 -8.76
C SER A 202 -7.06 -8.81 -9.39
N SER A 203 -7.28 -8.51 -10.67
CA SER A 203 -6.59 -7.43 -11.38
C SER A 203 -7.47 -6.85 -12.47
N ILE A 204 -7.40 -5.53 -12.64
CA ILE A 204 -7.99 -4.85 -13.78
C ILE A 204 -6.90 -4.47 -14.77
N THR A 205 -7.13 -4.74 -16.03
CA THR A 205 -6.22 -4.34 -17.11
C THR A 205 -6.82 -3.17 -17.86
N VAL A 206 -6.12 -2.04 -17.84
CA VAL A 206 -6.46 -0.87 -18.64
C VAL A 206 -5.54 -0.84 -19.84
N THR A 207 -6.11 -0.79 -21.06
CA THR A 207 -5.34 -0.68 -22.29
C THR A 207 -5.68 0.61 -23.03
N MET A 208 -4.68 1.18 -23.69
CA MET A 208 -4.85 2.38 -24.52
C MET A 208 -5.16 2.04 -25.97
N ASN A 209 -5.06 0.76 -26.33
CA ASN A 209 -5.17 0.28 -27.70
C ASN A 209 -6.48 -0.49 -27.90
N ARG A 210 -7.04 -0.38 -29.10
CA ARG A 210 -8.24 -1.12 -29.51
C ARG A 210 -8.02 -2.60 -29.77
N THR A 211 -6.77 -3.05 -29.78
CA THR A 211 -6.41 -4.45 -29.97
C THR A 211 -5.36 -4.86 -28.96
N PHE A 212 -5.35 -6.12 -28.62
CA PHE A 212 -4.38 -6.70 -27.68
C PHE A 212 -4.04 -8.14 -28.07
N TYR A 213 -2.86 -8.58 -27.66
CA TYR A 213 -2.53 -10.01 -27.67
C TYR A 213 -3.06 -10.66 -26.40
N PRO A 214 -3.83 -11.75 -26.50
CA PRO A 214 -4.25 -12.52 -25.33
C PRO A 214 -3.04 -13.04 -24.55
N ARG A 215 -3.21 -13.25 -23.25
CA ARG A 215 -2.17 -13.83 -22.40
C ARG A 215 -1.68 -15.14 -22.99
N THR A 216 -0.39 -15.16 -23.30
CA THR A 216 0.30 -16.32 -23.86
C THR A 216 1.54 -16.61 -23.02
N TYR A 217 1.69 -17.85 -22.62
CA TYR A 217 2.84 -18.35 -21.86
C TYR A 217 3.80 -19.10 -22.79
N HIS A 218 5.08 -19.10 -22.42
CA HIS A 218 6.09 -19.88 -23.11
C HIS A 218 5.70 -21.37 -23.19
N PRO A 219 5.80 -22.03 -24.40
CA PRO A 219 6.17 -21.43 -25.70
C PRO A 219 4.98 -20.77 -26.43
N ASP A 220 3.74 -21.24 -26.23
CA ASP A 220 2.52 -20.84 -26.96
C ASP A 220 1.23 -21.13 -26.18
N ALA A 221 1.37 -21.47 -24.90
CA ALA A 221 0.23 -21.88 -24.08
C ALA A 221 -0.70 -20.70 -23.75
N THR A 222 -2.01 -20.92 -23.90
CA THR A 222 -3.05 -19.94 -23.59
C THR A 222 -3.57 -20.02 -22.15
N SER A 223 -3.04 -20.93 -21.36
CA SER A 223 -3.37 -21.05 -19.94
C SER A 223 -2.14 -21.37 -19.11
N GLU A 224 -2.15 -20.91 -17.87
CA GLU A 224 -1.09 -21.10 -16.89
C GLU A 224 -0.78 -22.59 -16.64
N ALA A 225 -1.83 -23.45 -16.61
CA ALA A 225 -1.68 -24.87 -16.37
C ALA A 225 -0.94 -25.63 -17.49
N ARG A 226 -0.89 -25.07 -18.71
CA ARG A 226 -0.17 -25.61 -19.87
C ARG A 226 1.18 -24.96 -20.11
N ALA A 227 1.52 -23.94 -19.33
CA ALA A 227 2.76 -23.21 -19.48
C ALA A 227 3.96 -24.10 -19.19
N LYS A 228 5.00 -23.97 -19.99
CA LYS A 228 6.28 -24.65 -19.75
C LYS A 228 7.05 -23.91 -18.67
N ILE A 229 7.49 -24.64 -17.66
CA ILE A 229 8.29 -24.10 -16.58
C ILE A 229 9.71 -23.81 -17.08
N VAL A 230 10.21 -22.62 -16.77
CA VAL A 230 11.57 -22.18 -17.09
C VAL A 230 12.41 -22.23 -15.82
N GLU A 231 13.47 -23.02 -15.84
CA GLU A 231 14.42 -23.11 -14.74
C GLU A 231 15.51 -22.07 -14.88
N VAL A 232 15.70 -21.29 -13.83
CA VAL A 232 16.74 -20.25 -13.73
C VAL A 232 17.77 -20.68 -12.70
N SER A 233 19.03 -20.75 -13.10
CA SER A 233 20.16 -21.05 -12.23
C SER A 233 20.98 -19.78 -11.94
N GLU A 234 21.60 -19.76 -10.76
CA GLU A 234 22.45 -18.65 -10.32
C GLU A 234 23.58 -18.38 -11.33
N GLY A 235 23.65 -17.13 -11.79
CA GLY A 235 24.70 -16.65 -12.72
C GLY A 235 24.67 -17.28 -14.10
N ARG A 236 23.62 -18.00 -14.46
CA ARG A 236 23.48 -18.64 -15.79
C ARG A 236 22.38 -17.98 -16.61
N GLU A 237 22.52 -18.06 -17.94
CA GLU A 237 21.52 -17.60 -18.88
C GLU A 237 20.74 -18.81 -19.44
N THR A 238 19.41 -18.77 -19.28
CA THR A 238 18.47 -19.71 -19.89
C THR A 238 17.97 -19.07 -21.18
N THR A 239 18.34 -19.65 -22.30
CA THR A 239 18.02 -19.18 -23.67
C THR A 239 16.92 -19.98 -24.31
N GLY A 240 16.35 -19.50 -25.44
CA GLY A 240 15.29 -20.20 -26.17
C GLY A 240 13.95 -20.21 -25.44
N VAL A 241 13.71 -19.24 -24.58
CA VAL A 241 12.41 -19.07 -23.94
C VAL A 241 11.51 -18.23 -24.84
N ASP A 242 11.22 -18.77 -26.02
CA ASP A 242 10.47 -18.09 -27.07
C ASP A 242 8.97 -18.14 -26.77
N ILE A 243 8.23 -17.12 -27.20
CA ILE A 243 6.77 -17.08 -27.09
C ILE A 243 6.19 -16.71 -28.45
N THR A 244 5.30 -17.56 -28.95
CA THR A 244 4.51 -17.28 -30.16
C THR A 244 3.09 -16.95 -29.75
N VAL A 245 2.66 -15.70 -29.94
CA VAL A 245 1.32 -15.27 -29.59
C VAL A 245 0.30 -15.60 -30.68
N GLY A 246 -0.94 -15.81 -30.28
CA GLY A 246 -2.06 -15.99 -31.20
C GLY A 246 -2.47 -14.68 -31.88
N ALA A 247 -3.60 -14.72 -32.57
CA ALA A 247 -4.15 -13.54 -33.25
C ALA A 247 -4.50 -12.41 -32.28
N LEU A 248 -4.35 -11.17 -32.75
CA LEU A 248 -4.85 -9.98 -32.07
C LEU A 248 -6.35 -10.08 -31.82
N LYS A 249 -6.77 -9.77 -30.62
CA LYS A 249 -8.17 -9.61 -30.24
C LYS A 249 -8.53 -8.13 -30.15
N LYS A 250 -9.83 -7.85 -30.23
CA LYS A 250 -10.36 -6.49 -30.07
C LYS A 250 -10.73 -6.23 -28.62
N ASN A 251 -10.59 -4.99 -28.25
CA ASN A 251 -11.23 -4.39 -27.07
C ASN A 251 -12.52 -3.71 -27.50
N PHE A 252 -13.42 -3.54 -26.53
CA PHE A 252 -14.75 -3.01 -26.75
C PHE A 252 -14.99 -1.79 -25.88
N ASP A 253 -15.99 -1.01 -26.27
CA ASP A 253 -16.39 0.16 -25.49
C ASP A 253 -17.66 -0.15 -24.69
N VAL A 254 -17.82 0.56 -23.58
CA VAL A 254 -19.01 0.49 -22.73
C VAL A 254 -19.63 1.86 -22.64
N ALA A 255 -20.90 1.99 -22.97
CA ALA A 255 -21.63 3.24 -22.92
C ALA A 255 -22.88 3.14 -22.06
N GLY A 256 -23.18 4.22 -21.36
CA GLY A 256 -24.33 4.28 -20.49
C GLY A 256 -24.55 5.66 -19.92
N ARG A 257 -25.37 5.73 -18.88
CA ARG A 257 -25.67 6.98 -18.18
C ARG A 257 -25.70 6.79 -16.66
N VAL A 258 -25.44 7.87 -15.95
CA VAL A 258 -25.59 7.97 -14.50
C VAL A 258 -26.78 8.88 -14.19
N ILE A 259 -27.68 8.42 -13.34
CA ILE A 259 -28.87 9.16 -12.91
C ILE A 259 -29.01 9.14 -11.38
N TYR A 260 -29.72 10.12 -10.84
CA TYR A 260 -30.19 10.07 -9.46
C TYR A 260 -31.43 9.18 -9.38
N ALA A 261 -31.43 8.21 -8.47
CA ALA A 261 -32.46 7.19 -8.37
C ALA A 261 -33.87 7.74 -7.97
N ASP A 262 -33.87 8.83 -7.20
CA ASP A 262 -35.11 9.47 -6.68
C ASP A 262 -35.75 10.43 -7.68
N THR A 263 -34.97 11.12 -8.49
CA THR A 263 -35.44 12.15 -9.40
C THR A 263 -35.39 11.73 -10.87
N SER A 264 -34.67 10.65 -11.19
CA SER A 264 -34.32 10.24 -12.55
C SER A 264 -33.56 11.31 -13.35
N GLN A 265 -33.09 12.37 -12.69
CA GLN A 265 -32.30 13.42 -13.34
C GLN A 265 -30.89 12.91 -13.65
N PRO A 266 -30.30 13.36 -14.76
CA PRO A 266 -28.93 13.00 -15.10
C PRO A 266 -27.93 13.53 -14.07
N ALA A 267 -26.91 12.74 -13.76
CA ALA A 267 -25.82 13.13 -12.90
C ALA A 267 -24.59 13.51 -13.74
N ALA A 268 -24.34 14.81 -13.88
CA ALA A 268 -23.23 15.34 -14.66
C ALA A 268 -21.93 15.42 -13.84
N ALA A 269 -20.79 15.39 -14.52
CA ALA A 269 -19.44 15.48 -13.96
C ALA A 269 -19.11 14.40 -12.91
N VAL A 270 -19.70 13.22 -13.05
CA VAL A 270 -19.45 12.05 -12.21
C VAL A 270 -18.44 11.15 -12.90
N GLU A 271 -17.37 10.80 -12.19
CA GLU A 271 -16.37 9.85 -12.69
C GLU A 271 -16.93 8.43 -12.62
N VAL A 272 -16.83 7.68 -13.70
CA VAL A 272 -17.32 6.30 -13.78
C VAL A 272 -16.16 5.34 -13.72
N HIS A 273 -16.31 4.30 -12.91
CA HIS A 273 -15.35 3.23 -12.70
C HIS A 273 -15.92 1.90 -13.15
N TYR A 274 -15.04 0.97 -13.43
CA TYR A 274 -15.40 -0.42 -13.66
C TYR A 274 -14.42 -1.34 -12.93
N GLY A 275 -14.92 -2.47 -12.47
CA GLY A 275 -14.11 -3.46 -11.76
C GLY A 275 -14.43 -4.87 -12.21
N SER A 276 -13.45 -5.75 -12.09
CA SER A 276 -13.63 -7.17 -12.33
C SER A 276 -14.55 -7.81 -11.29
N ILE A 277 -15.31 -8.81 -11.68
CA ILE A 277 -16.21 -9.54 -10.79
C ILE A 277 -15.51 -10.80 -10.27
N ASP A 278 -15.51 -10.97 -8.95
CA ASP A 278 -15.17 -12.24 -8.29
C ASP A 278 -16.48 -12.92 -7.85
N GLU A 279 -16.93 -13.87 -8.66
CA GLU A 279 -18.17 -14.61 -8.39
C GLU A 279 -18.08 -15.48 -7.14
N ARG A 280 -16.88 -15.92 -6.76
CA ARG A 280 -16.64 -16.74 -5.57
C ARG A 280 -16.85 -15.95 -4.28
N THR A 281 -16.34 -14.73 -4.24
CA THR A 281 -16.45 -13.85 -3.07
C THR A 281 -17.65 -12.91 -3.15
N LYS A 282 -18.37 -12.89 -4.26
CA LYS A 282 -19.49 -11.96 -4.54
C LYS A 282 -19.10 -10.50 -4.37
N ARG A 283 -17.90 -10.14 -4.86
CA ARG A 283 -17.37 -8.78 -4.74
C ARG A 283 -16.90 -8.24 -6.07
N VAL A 284 -16.94 -6.91 -6.18
CA VAL A 284 -16.15 -6.21 -7.18
C VAL A 284 -14.69 -6.31 -6.71
N GLY A 285 -13.85 -6.92 -7.54
CA GLY A 285 -12.44 -7.14 -7.27
C GLY A 285 -11.60 -5.88 -7.53
N ALA A 286 -10.54 -6.03 -8.32
CA ALA A 286 -9.77 -4.88 -8.76
C ALA A 286 -10.61 -3.98 -9.67
N TRP A 287 -10.45 -2.66 -9.52
CA TRP A 287 -11.18 -1.67 -10.31
C TRP A 287 -10.24 -0.57 -10.83
N ALA A 288 -10.68 0.09 -11.88
CA ALA A 288 -9.99 1.21 -12.51
C ALA A 288 -10.95 2.33 -12.88
N SER A 289 -10.41 3.53 -13.03
CA SER A 289 -11.06 4.65 -13.70
C SER A 289 -10.33 4.94 -14.99
N THR A 290 -11.07 5.33 -16.02
CA THR A 290 -10.49 5.89 -17.23
C THR A 290 -10.27 7.39 -17.12
N GLY A 291 -10.69 8.01 -16.01
CA GLY A 291 -10.64 9.46 -15.79
C GLY A 291 -11.78 10.22 -16.49
N GLU A 292 -12.63 9.52 -17.22
CA GLU A 292 -13.78 10.11 -17.91
C GLU A 292 -14.91 10.45 -16.93
N GLN A 293 -15.55 11.58 -17.15
CA GLN A 293 -16.69 12.04 -16.38
C GLN A 293 -17.93 12.08 -17.26
N THR A 294 -19.09 11.94 -16.65
CA THR A 294 -20.36 12.08 -17.34
C THR A 294 -20.56 13.50 -17.88
N ASN A 295 -21.20 13.60 -19.05
CA ASN A 295 -21.59 14.87 -19.66
C ASN A 295 -22.84 15.47 -18.95
N SER A 296 -23.39 16.57 -19.46
CA SER A 296 -24.59 17.23 -18.92
C SER A 296 -25.85 16.33 -18.90
N GLU A 297 -25.89 15.33 -19.75
CA GLU A 297 -26.98 14.37 -19.89
C GLU A 297 -26.75 13.09 -19.08
N GLY A 298 -25.69 13.09 -18.28
CA GLY A 298 -25.27 11.96 -17.43
C GLY A 298 -24.61 10.83 -18.20
N GLU A 299 -24.31 11.00 -19.49
CA GLU A 299 -23.75 9.93 -20.33
C GLU A 299 -22.27 9.76 -20.09
N PHE A 300 -21.80 8.51 -20.19
CA PHE A 300 -20.40 8.13 -20.09
C PHE A 300 -20.00 7.11 -21.16
N ARG A 301 -18.71 7.02 -21.43
CA ARG A 301 -18.12 6.00 -22.28
C ARG A 301 -16.80 5.52 -21.71
N LEU A 302 -16.71 4.23 -21.41
CA LEU A 302 -15.46 3.55 -21.04
C LEU A 302 -14.89 2.92 -22.30
N GLN A 303 -13.60 3.13 -22.56
CA GLN A 303 -12.99 2.71 -23.82
C GLN A 303 -12.00 1.57 -23.63
N ASN A 304 -11.88 0.75 -24.66
CA ASN A 304 -10.86 -0.30 -24.75
C ASN A 304 -10.91 -1.33 -23.60
N ILE A 305 -12.08 -1.78 -23.22
CA ILE A 305 -12.31 -2.79 -22.19
C ILE A 305 -12.12 -4.19 -22.79
N LEU A 306 -11.35 -5.04 -22.10
CA LEU A 306 -11.17 -6.43 -22.51
C LEU A 306 -12.46 -7.23 -22.35
N PRO A 307 -12.67 -8.29 -23.14
CA PRO A 307 -13.74 -9.25 -22.84
C PRO A 307 -13.69 -9.78 -21.41
N GLY A 308 -14.85 -9.92 -20.78
CA GLY A 308 -14.96 -10.37 -19.39
C GLY A 308 -16.21 -9.87 -18.67
N LYS A 309 -16.34 -10.24 -17.40
CA LYS A 309 -17.45 -9.84 -16.52
C LYS A 309 -17.02 -8.71 -15.60
N TYR A 310 -17.84 -7.69 -15.52
CA TYR A 310 -17.52 -6.45 -14.83
C TYR A 310 -18.70 -5.93 -14.03
N GLY A 311 -18.40 -5.02 -13.11
CA GLY A 311 -19.36 -4.12 -12.49
C GLY A 311 -18.99 -2.67 -12.76
N ALA A 312 -19.91 -1.88 -13.30
CA ALA A 312 -19.76 -0.44 -13.42
C ALA A 312 -20.39 0.28 -12.22
N PHE A 313 -19.76 1.32 -11.74
CA PHE A 313 -20.23 2.13 -10.62
C PHE A 313 -19.68 3.56 -10.71
N ALA A 314 -20.35 4.51 -10.07
CA ALA A 314 -19.93 5.89 -10.04
C ALA A 314 -18.94 6.16 -8.89
N GLY A 315 -17.90 6.94 -9.15
CA GLY A 315 -16.95 7.39 -8.15
C GLY A 315 -17.55 8.48 -7.27
N THR A 316 -17.87 8.13 -6.04
CA THR A 316 -18.61 9.01 -5.13
C THR A 316 -17.74 9.94 -4.30
N TRP A 317 -16.42 9.79 -4.30
CA TRP A 317 -15.51 10.64 -3.52
C TRP A 317 -15.52 12.12 -3.91
N LYS A 318 -15.94 12.45 -5.13
CA LYS A 318 -16.05 13.85 -5.59
C LYS A 318 -17.47 14.42 -5.47
N LEU A 319 -18.45 13.57 -5.15
CA LEU A 319 -19.84 14.00 -5.01
C LEU A 319 -20.01 14.74 -3.66
N LYS A 320 -20.46 16.00 -3.75
CA LYS A 320 -20.68 16.83 -2.57
C LYS A 320 -22.06 16.63 -1.95
N ASP A 321 -22.97 15.96 -2.66
CA ASP A 321 -24.34 15.73 -2.26
C ASP A 321 -24.55 14.54 -1.31
N GLY A 322 -23.46 13.79 -1.03
CA GLY A 322 -23.50 12.64 -0.14
C GLY A 322 -24.24 11.42 -0.73
N SER A 323 -24.28 11.28 -2.04
CA SER A 323 -24.80 10.08 -2.69
C SER A 323 -23.81 8.92 -2.66
N TYR A 324 -24.30 7.69 -2.80
CA TYR A 324 -23.49 6.50 -3.09
C TYR A 324 -23.99 5.84 -4.40
N SER A 325 -23.12 5.04 -4.99
CA SER A 325 -23.41 4.34 -6.24
C SER A 325 -23.82 2.90 -6.01
N GLU A 326 -24.82 2.45 -6.72
CA GLU A 326 -25.03 1.01 -6.96
C GLU A 326 -24.10 0.52 -8.06
N THR A 327 -23.78 -0.77 -8.03
CA THR A 327 -23.01 -1.43 -9.10
C THR A 327 -23.96 -2.04 -10.12
N VAL A 328 -23.69 -1.82 -11.39
CA VAL A 328 -24.40 -2.47 -12.50
C VAL A 328 -23.48 -3.51 -13.12
N LEU A 329 -23.91 -4.77 -13.08
CA LEU A 329 -23.15 -5.87 -13.70
C LEU A 329 -23.36 -5.87 -15.21
N PHE A 330 -22.28 -6.12 -15.95
CA PHE A 330 -22.31 -6.28 -17.40
C PHE A 330 -21.23 -7.26 -17.85
N GLU A 331 -21.40 -7.77 -19.05
CA GLU A 331 -20.45 -8.68 -19.68
C GLU A 331 -20.07 -8.14 -21.07
N ILE A 332 -18.79 -8.25 -21.40
CA ILE A 332 -18.27 -8.00 -22.72
C ILE A 332 -17.78 -9.33 -23.28
N ASP A 333 -18.30 -9.72 -24.42
CA ASP A 333 -17.87 -10.92 -25.14
C ASP A 333 -17.21 -10.53 -26.47
N ASP A 334 -17.97 -10.16 -27.46
CA ASP A 334 -17.50 -9.84 -28.83
C ASP A 334 -18.06 -8.53 -29.41
N ALA A 335 -18.78 -7.74 -28.60
CA ALA A 335 -19.40 -6.48 -28.99
C ALA A 335 -19.33 -5.43 -27.88
N ASP A 336 -19.51 -4.16 -28.28
CA ASP A 336 -19.66 -3.04 -27.35
C ASP A 336 -20.87 -3.23 -26.45
N ALA A 337 -20.75 -2.91 -25.16
CA ALA A 337 -21.86 -2.93 -24.22
C ALA A 337 -22.49 -1.53 -24.13
N THR A 338 -23.81 -1.47 -24.29
CA THR A 338 -24.57 -0.21 -24.27
C THR A 338 -25.75 -0.29 -23.31
N GLY A 339 -26.32 0.87 -22.97
CA GLY A 339 -27.50 0.93 -22.11
C GLY A 339 -27.24 0.69 -20.62
N ILE A 340 -26.01 0.83 -20.18
CA ILE A 340 -25.67 0.71 -18.76
C ILE A 340 -26.24 1.92 -18.02
N GLU A 341 -27.16 1.69 -17.07
CA GLU A 341 -27.72 2.74 -16.23
C GLU A 341 -27.26 2.61 -14.78
N ILE A 342 -26.38 3.52 -14.34
CA ILE A 342 -25.87 3.56 -12.97
C ILE A 342 -26.73 4.51 -12.15
N LYS A 343 -27.20 4.04 -10.99
CA LYS A 343 -28.03 4.83 -10.09
C LYS A 343 -27.24 5.35 -8.91
N LEU A 344 -27.33 6.67 -8.71
CA LEU A 344 -26.89 7.31 -7.48
C LEU A 344 -28.07 7.35 -6.50
N ARG A 345 -27.85 6.85 -5.30
CA ARG A 345 -28.82 6.90 -4.21
C ARG A 345 -28.34 7.83 -3.12
N ARG A 346 -29.27 8.42 -2.40
CA ARG A 346 -28.95 9.22 -1.21
C ARG A 346 -28.26 8.33 -0.18
N GLY A 347 -27.05 8.72 0.18
CA GLY A 347 -26.24 8.03 1.18
C GLY A 347 -26.68 8.36 2.60
N SER A 348 -26.34 7.47 3.49
CA SER A 348 -26.47 7.69 4.92
C SER A 348 -25.35 8.59 5.43
N SER A 349 -25.50 9.10 6.65
CA SER A 349 -24.47 9.94 7.27
C SER A 349 -24.21 9.54 8.73
N ILE A 350 -22.95 9.77 9.16
CA ILE A 350 -22.54 9.62 10.56
C ILE A 350 -21.92 10.94 11.00
N GLY A 351 -22.53 11.57 12.01
CA GLY A 351 -22.07 12.81 12.60
C GLY A 351 -21.70 12.65 14.08
N GLY A 352 -20.73 13.43 14.53
CA GLY A 352 -20.30 13.35 15.91
C GLY A 352 -19.14 14.27 16.25
N VAL A 353 -18.42 13.91 17.31
CA VAL A 353 -17.30 14.68 17.84
C VAL A 353 -16.11 13.79 18.13
N ALA A 354 -14.92 14.24 17.76
CA ALA A 354 -13.64 13.65 18.14
C ALA A 354 -13.12 14.34 19.41
N VAL A 355 -12.73 13.55 20.40
CA VAL A 355 -12.26 14.01 21.71
C VAL A 355 -10.93 13.35 22.04
N LEU A 356 -9.96 14.13 22.52
CA LEU A 356 -8.69 13.59 23.02
C LEU A 356 -8.84 13.16 24.49
N GLU A 357 -8.48 11.92 24.76
CA GLU A 357 -8.47 11.36 26.11
C GLU A 357 -7.14 11.66 26.80
N GLY A 358 -7.23 12.22 28.03
CA GLY A 358 -6.06 12.45 28.87
C GLY A 358 -5.10 13.56 28.42
N VAL A 359 -5.51 14.39 27.44
CA VAL A 359 -4.68 15.47 26.91
C VAL A 359 -5.30 16.82 27.25
N SER A 360 -4.54 17.68 27.94
CA SER A 360 -4.94 19.06 28.28
C SER A 360 -4.09 20.13 27.58
N ASP A 361 -3.02 19.77 26.89
CA ASP A 361 -2.14 20.72 26.19
C ASP A 361 -2.88 21.34 25.00
N PRO A 362 -3.09 22.69 24.99
CA PRO A 362 -3.76 23.38 23.89
C PRO A 362 -3.08 23.22 22.55
N ALA A 363 -1.75 23.07 22.53
CA ALA A 363 -0.99 22.86 21.29
C ALA A 363 -1.27 21.49 20.65
N ILE A 364 -1.54 20.48 21.47
CA ILE A 364 -1.94 19.15 20.99
C ILE A 364 -3.41 19.13 20.59
N LEU A 365 -4.27 19.75 21.41
CA LEU A 365 -5.71 19.88 21.11
C LEU A 365 -5.94 20.57 19.77
N GLY A 366 -5.17 21.62 19.46
CA GLY A 366 -5.25 22.33 18.18
C GLY A 366 -4.89 21.47 16.95
N LYS A 367 -4.16 20.37 17.13
CA LYS A 367 -3.79 19.46 16.03
C LYS A 367 -4.94 18.54 15.59
N ILE A 368 -6.02 18.43 16.35
CA ILE A 368 -7.20 17.62 15.97
C ILE A 368 -7.72 18.05 14.60
N SER A 369 -7.75 19.34 14.32
CA SER A 369 -8.23 19.88 13.05
C SER A 369 -7.34 19.55 11.84
N GLN A 370 -6.15 18.99 12.06
CA GLN A 370 -5.27 18.51 11.00
C GLN A 370 -5.53 17.04 10.67
N LEU A 371 -6.29 16.34 11.52
CA LEU A 371 -6.59 14.93 11.33
C LEU A 371 -7.69 14.74 10.30
N LYS A 372 -7.58 13.65 9.58
CA LYS A 372 -8.59 13.23 8.62
C LYS A 372 -9.14 11.86 9.04
N LEU A 373 -10.42 11.70 8.82
CA LEU A 373 -11.12 10.43 9.04
C LEU A 373 -11.31 9.72 7.71
N SER A 374 -11.20 8.41 7.74
CA SER A 374 -11.66 7.52 6.68
C SER A 374 -12.66 6.53 7.26
N PHE A 375 -13.49 5.95 6.40
CA PHE A 375 -14.35 4.86 6.80
C PHE A 375 -14.34 3.74 5.76
N SER A 376 -14.64 2.54 6.21
CA SER A 376 -14.89 1.40 5.35
C SER A 376 -16.27 0.83 5.64
N VAL A 377 -16.96 0.37 4.60
CA VAL A 377 -18.28 -0.26 4.73
C VAL A 377 -18.16 -1.72 4.34
N THR A 378 -18.61 -2.59 5.22
CA THR A 378 -18.86 -3.99 4.91
C THR A 378 -20.32 -4.12 4.52
N SER A 379 -20.60 -4.07 3.22
CA SER A 379 -21.95 -4.25 2.68
C SER A 379 -22.38 -5.72 2.74
N GLN A 380 -23.67 -5.95 2.97
CA GLN A 380 -24.30 -7.26 2.84
C GLN A 380 -24.80 -7.54 1.42
N GLN A 381 -24.77 -6.52 0.53
CA GLN A 381 -25.15 -6.67 -0.85
C GLN A 381 -24.06 -7.34 -1.67
N ASP A 382 -24.43 -8.30 -2.51
CA ASP A 382 -23.54 -8.88 -3.49
C ASP A 382 -23.06 -7.80 -4.46
N PHE A 383 -21.77 -7.85 -4.78
CA PHE A 383 -21.13 -6.93 -5.72
C PHE A 383 -21.29 -5.44 -5.40
N ALA A 384 -21.45 -5.10 -4.13
CA ALA A 384 -21.51 -3.69 -3.74
C ALA A 384 -20.30 -2.90 -4.29
N ALA A 385 -20.54 -1.65 -4.68
CA ALA A 385 -19.49 -0.78 -5.15
C ALA A 385 -18.37 -0.66 -4.09
N PRO A 386 -17.09 -0.70 -4.48
CA PRO A 386 -16.00 -0.48 -3.55
C PRO A 386 -16.18 0.84 -2.81
N ASN A 387 -15.92 0.81 -1.49
CA ASN A 387 -16.04 2.02 -0.70
C ASN A 387 -14.99 3.04 -1.16
N GLN A 388 -15.46 4.19 -1.60
CA GLN A 388 -14.65 5.28 -2.14
C GLN A 388 -15.03 6.57 -1.43
N SER A 389 -14.51 6.75 -0.22
CA SER A 389 -14.70 8.00 0.51
C SER A 389 -13.44 8.86 0.48
N SER A 390 -13.58 10.14 0.18
CA SER A 390 -12.52 11.09 0.47
C SER A 390 -12.32 11.19 1.98
N PRO A 391 -11.07 11.31 2.44
CA PRO A 391 -10.84 11.57 3.85
C PRO A 391 -11.50 12.87 4.29
N VAL A 392 -12.23 12.83 5.40
CA VAL A 392 -12.97 13.97 5.97
C VAL A 392 -12.14 14.61 7.07
N THR A 393 -11.90 15.91 6.96
CA THR A 393 -11.17 16.67 7.99
C THR A 393 -12.06 16.91 9.19
N ILE A 394 -11.52 16.75 10.39
CA ILE A 394 -12.19 17.09 11.65
C ILE A 394 -12.19 18.62 11.79
N ALA A 395 -13.32 19.21 12.11
CA ALA A 395 -13.43 20.65 12.33
C ALA A 395 -12.65 21.12 13.59
N PRO A 396 -12.27 22.40 13.70
CA PRO A 396 -11.53 22.91 14.86
C PRO A 396 -12.21 22.71 16.23
N ASN A 397 -13.54 22.63 16.23
CA ASN A 397 -14.34 22.32 17.42
C ASN A 397 -14.47 20.81 17.70
N GLY A 398 -13.76 19.98 16.97
CA GLY A 398 -13.79 18.51 17.06
C GLY A 398 -14.93 17.84 16.32
N THR A 399 -15.87 18.58 15.72
CA THR A 399 -17.01 17.96 15.02
C THR A 399 -16.58 17.36 13.68
N PHE A 400 -17.27 16.31 13.27
CA PHE A 400 -17.09 15.66 11.96
C PHE A 400 -18.43 15.21 11.39
N GLN A 401 -18.47 15.06 10.08
CA GLN A 401 -19.61 14.45 9.38
C GLN A 401 -19.14 13.62 8.19
N LEU A 402 -19.40 12.33 8.24
CA LEU A 402 -19.19 11.38 7.14
C LEU A 402 -20.50 11.28 6.36
N THR A 403 -20.42 11.34 5.04
CA THR A 403 -21.58 11.31 4.13
C THR A 403 -21.34 10.33 2.99
N GLY A 404 -22.39 10.03 2.22
CA GLY A 404 -22.27 9.11 1.07
C GLY A 404 -22.08 7.66 1.49
N ILE A 405 -22.54 7.30 2.66
CA ILE A 405 -22.37 5.97 3.23
C ILE A 405 -23.45 5.05 2.66
N GLN A 406 -23.02 3.97 2.01
CA GLN A 406 -23.93 2.89 1.59
C GLN A 406 -24.36 2.04 2.79
N PRO A 407 -25.53 1.37 2.74
CA PRO A 407 -25.98 0.49 3.81
C PRO A 407 -24.98 -0.62 4.12
N GLY A 408 -24.77 -0.87 5.41
CA GLY A 408 -23.86 -1.90 5.89
C GLY A 408 -23.20 -1.55 7.21
N LYS A 409 -22.19 -2.32 7.57
CA LYS A 409 -21.42 -2.10 8.80
C LYS A 409 -20.24 -1.18 8.53
N VAL A 410 -20.23 -0.02 9.19
CA VAL A 410 -19.26 1.05 9.00
C VAL A 410 -18.19 1.01 10.07
N ARG A 411 -16.92 0.92 9.67
CA ARG A 411 -15.77 1.11 10.55
C ARG A 411 -15.11 2.43 10.22
N ILE A 412 -14.93 3.26 11.25
CA ILE A 412 -14.26 4.57 11.14
C ILE A 412 -12.81 4.41 11.58
N GLY A 413 -11.90 5.10 10.90
CA GLY A 413 -10.49 5.13 11.24
C GLY A 413 -9.86 6.49 10.99
N LEU A 414 -8.68 6.71 11.54
CA LEU A 414 -7.85 7.85 11.16
C LEU A 414 -7.22 7.56 9.79
N PHE A 415 -7.34 8.51 8.89
CA PHE A 415 -6.62 8.46 7.62
C PHE A 415 -5.17 8.89 7.87
N SER A 416 -4.24 8.05 7.47
CA SER A 416 -2.81 8.36 7.50
C SER A 416 -2.27 8.33 6.08
N ASP A 417 -1.65 9.41 5.67
CA ASP A 417 -0.83 9.42 4.47
C ASP A 417 0.53 8.78 4.80
N SER A 418 0.59 7.48 4.61
CA SER A 418 1.79 6.68 4.90
C SER A 418 3.04 7.14 4.12
N MET A 419 2.85 7.91 3.05
CA MET A 419 3.93 8.45 2.21
C MET A 419 4.51 9.76 2.76
N SER A 420 3.81 10.45 3.66
CA SER A 420 4.26 11.73 4.22
C SER A 420 5.03 11.55 5.52
N ALA A 421 6.32 11.86 5.52
CA ALA A 421 7.16 11.79 6.73
C ALA A 421 6.74 12.74 7.86
N GLY A 422 5.87 13.71 7.57
CA GLY A 422 5.37 14.72 8.51
C GLY A 422 3.88 14.59 8.83
N ASP A 423 3.25 13.45 8.55
CA ASP A 423 1.83 13.25 8.80
C ASP A 423 1.50 13.39 10.29
N PRO A 424 0.72 14.40 10.70
CA PRO A 424 0.35 14.61 12.09
C PRO A 424 -0.45 13.47 12.69
N SER A 425 -1.11 12.65 11.86
CA SER A 425 -1.89 11.50 12.32
C SER A 425 -1.05 10.41 12.97
N ARG A 426 0.28 10.40 12.74
CA ARG A 426 1.17 9.35 13.28
C ARG A 426 1.21 9.29 14.80
N SER A 427 1.11 10.43 15.48
CA SER A 427 1.09 10.49 16.95
C SER A 427 -0.31 10.35 17.55
N PHE A 428 -1.33 10.19 16.71
CA PHE A 428 -2.70 9.99 17.14
C PHE A 428 -3.15 8.56 16.89
N SER A 429 -4.02 8.07 17.75
CA SER A 429 -4.64 6.74 17.61
C SER A 429 -6.13 6.85 17.94
N LEU A 430 -6.97 6.18 17.16
CA LEU A 430 -8.37 6.00 17.51
C LEU A 430 -8.44 4.90 18.57
N LEU A 431 -8.80 5.29 19.80
CA LEU A 431 -8.87 4.37 20.94
C LEU A 431 -10.16 3.56 20.92
N ARG A 432 -11.28 4.24 20.69
CA ARG A 432 -12.61 3.62 20.59
C ARG A 432 -13.61 4.54 19.89
N VAL A 433 -14.65 3.93 19.36
CA VAL A 433 -15.83 4.60 18.82
C VAL A 433 -16.98 4.34 19.78
N GLU A 434 -17.66 5.39 20.21
CA GLU A 434 -18.83 5.30 21.11
C GLU A 434 -20.07 5.83 20.40
N HIS A 435 -21.18 5.11 20.50
CA HIS A 435 -22.48 5.54 20.05
C HIS A 435 -23.56 5.08 21.03
N SER A 436 -24.46 5.99 21.42
CA SER A 436 -25.56 5.70 22.37
C SER A 436 -25.08 5.07 23.68
N GLY A 437 -23.91 5.50 24.20
CA GLY A 437 -23.33 5.02 25.45
C GLY A 437 -22.63 3.66 25.37
N ALA A 438 -22.57 3.05 24.19
CA ALA A 438 -21.90 1.77 23.97
C ALA A 438 -20.67 1.90 23.07
N ILE A 439 -19.63 1.08 23.32
CA ILE A 439 -18.45 1.00 22.47
C ILE A 439 -18.77 0.14 21.24
N GLN A 440 -18.44 0.67 20.06
CA GLN A 440 -18.71 0.07 18.76
C GLN A 440 -17.47 -0.65 18.22
N ASN A 441 -17.08 -1.77 18.85
CA ASN A 441 -15.85 -2.49 18.47
C ASN A 441 -15.88 -3.06 17.05
N ASP A 442 -17.06 -3.52 16.60
CA ASP A 442 -17.23 -4.15 15.28
C ASP A 442 -17.66 -3.17 14.19
N GLY A 443 -17.86 -1.92 14.54
CA GLY A 443 -18.40 -0.87 13.68
C GLY A 443 -19.87 -0.59 13.93
N ILE A 444 -20.38 0.44 13.26
CA ILE A 444 -21.76 0.95 13.39
C ILE A 444 -22.59 0.37 12.24
N ASP A 445 -23.73 -0.23 12.56
CA ASP A 445 -24.69 -0.67 11.54
C ASP A 445 -25.45 0.54 11.02
N VAL A 446 -25.51 0.68 9.69
CA VAL A 446 -26.10 1.83 9.00
C VAL A 446 -27.12 1.35 7.97
N GLY A 447 -28.35 1.77 8.13
CA GLY A 447 -29.43 1.53 7.17
C GLY A 447 -29.41 2.49 5.98
N ALA A 448 -30.29 2.27 5.00
CA ALA A 448 -30.38 3.14 3.83
C ALA A 448 -30.95 4.52 4.17
N GLY A 449 -30.24 5.60 3.82
CA GLY A 449 -30.64 6.98 4.07
C GLY A 449 -30.64 7.39 5.54
N GLU A 450 -30.09 6.57 6.43
CA GLU A 450 -30.06 6.80 7.86
C GLU A 450 -29.10 7.92 8.23
N GLN A 451 -29.48 8.73 9.24
CA GLN A 451 -28.66 9.80 9.79
C GLN A 451 -28.31 9.46 11.24
N ILE A 452 -27.11 8.94 11.44
CA ILE A 452 -26.59 8.62 12.76
C ILE A 452 -25.88 9.85 13.34
N THR A 453 -26.26 10.24 14.54
CA THR A 453 -25.70 11.39 15.24
C THR A 453 -25.13 10.99 16.58
N ASN A 454 -24.46 11.94 17.27
CA ASN A 454 -23.89 11.74 18.60
C ASN A 454 -22.83 10.62 18.70
N VAL A 455 -22.12 10.36 17.59
CA VAL A 455 -20.98 9.45 17.62
C VAL A 455 -19.77 10.17 18.24
N ARG A 456 -19.11 9.51 19.18
CA ARG A 456 -17.89 10.02 19.81
C ARG A 456 -16.70 9.18 19.37
N LEU A 457 -15.71 9.84 18.80
CA LEU A 457 -14.41 9.23 18.49
C LEU A 457 -13.44 9.60 19.61
N ILE A 458 -13.04 8.62 20.38
CA ILE A 458 -12.08 8.84 21.46
C ILE A 458 -10.69 8.60 20.89
N LEU A 459 -9.91 9.68 20.83
CA LEU A 459 -8.56 9.69 20.30
C LEU A 459 -7.55 9.70 21.46
N GLY A 460 -6.45 9.00 21.29
CA GLY A 460 -5.27 9.11 22.13
C GLY A 460 -4.15 9.83 21.38
N TYR A 461 -3.35 10.57 22.11
CA TYR A 461 -2.11 11.16 21.64
C TYR A 461 -0.93 10.59 22.44
N GLY A 462 0.16 10.25 21.77
CA GLY A 462 1.35 9.79 22.47
C GLY A 462 2.51 9.50 21.56
N ASN A 463 3.69 9.58 22.17
CA ASN A 463 4.98 9.28 21.54
C ASN A 463 5.69 8.14 22.28
N GLY A 464 4.94 7.35 23.05
CA GLY A 464 5.47 6.19 23.75
C GLY A 464 6.00 5.14 22.78
N VAL A 465 7.00 4.39 23.21
CA VAL A 465 7.70 3.38 22.41
C VAL A 465 7.74 2.07 23.16
N VAL A 466 7.33 0.99 22.51
CA VAL A 466 7.62 -0.37 22.94
C VAL A 466 8.66 -0.95 21.99
N ARG A 467 9.82 -1.32 22.52
CA ARG A 467 10.85 -2.00 21.75
C ARG A 467 11.29 -3.29 22.41
N GLY A 468 11.95 -4.14 21.69
CA GLY A 468 12.46 -5.35 22.29
C GLY A 468 12.95 -6.38 21.30
N GLN A 469 13.04 -7.60 21.80
CA GLN A 469 13.55 -8.72 21.03
C GLN A 469 12.55 -9.89 21.05
N VAL A 470 12.38 -10.51 19.90
CA VAL A 470 11.74 -11.82 19.77
C VAL A 470 12.83 -12.88 19.69
N LYS A 471 12.84 -13.79 20.65
CA LYS A 471 13.73 -14.96 20.67
C LYS A 471 12.99 -16.16 20.12
N VAL A 472 13.53 -16.82 19.10
CA VAL A 472 12.98 -18.06 18.55
C VAL A 472 13.82 -19.21 19.05
N ALA A 473 13.19 -20.18 19.70
CA ALA A 473 13.79 -21.40 20.21
C ALA A 473 13.19 -22.63 19.52
N GLY A 474 13.93 -23.73 19.49
CA GLY A 474 13.43 -25.02 18.99
C GLY A 474 13.30 -25.13 17.48
N GLY A 475 13.82 -24.17 16.70
CA GLY A 475 13.77 -24.22 15.24
C GLY A 475 14.05 -22.88 14.58
N THR A 476 13.86 -22.84 13.26
CA THR A 476 13.96 -21.65 12.45
C THR A 476 12.63 -21.37 11.75
N LEU A 477 12.28 -20.11 11.60
CA LEU A 477 11.08 -19.71 10.88
C LEU A 477 11.36 -19.64 9.37
N PRO A 478 10.43 -20.08 8.53
CA PRO A 478 10.55 -19.93 7.08
C PRO A 478 10.68 -18.46 6.67
N ASP A 479 11.54 -18.17 5.71
CA ASP A 479 11.71 -16.81 5.14
C ASP A 479 10.43 -16.27 4.45
N THR A 480 9.49 -17.16 4.13
CA THR A 480 8.18 -16.83 3.58
C THR A 480 7.23 -16.21 4.59
N LEU A 481 7.55 -16.28 5.87
CA LEU A 481 6.75 -15.69 6.93
C LEU A 481 7.18 -14.25 7.24
N ARG A 482 6.21 -13.49 7.69
CA ARG A 482 6.39 -12.16 8.27
C ARG A 482 5.92 -12.20 9.71
N ILE A 483 6.81 -11.90 10.63
CA ILE A 483 6.45 -11.82 12.04
C ILE A 483 6.26 -10.35 12.40
N LEU A 484 5.14 -10.06 13.03
CA LEU A 484 4.78 -8.76 13.53
C LEU A 484 4.62 -8.84 15.04
N VAL A 485 5.08 -7.81 15.72
CA VAL A 485 4.77 -7.56 17.13
C VAL A 485 3.71 -6.47 17.16
N SER A 486 2.57 -6.75 17.73
CA SER A 486 1.44 -5.82 17.82
C SER A 486 1.21 -5.37 19.26
N ALA A 487 0.78 -4.14 19.44
CA ALA A 487 0.38 -3.58 20.72
C ALA A 487 -1.13 -3.32 20.71
N ARG A 488 -1.87 -3.96 21.62
CA ARG A 488 -3.30 -3.82 21.81
C ARG A 488 -3.58 -3.24 23.18
N ARG A 489 -4.40 -2.20 23.25
CA ARG A 489 -4.84 -1.66 24.54
C ARG A 489 -5.74 -2.65 25.27
N THR A 490 -5.54 -2.78 26.57
CA THR A 490 -6.29 -3.74 27.39
C THR A 490 -7.71 -3.27 27.71
N ASP A 491 -7.92 -1.95 27.75
CA ASP A 491 -9.22 -1.31 28.06
C ASP A 491 -10.21 -1.31 26.88
N SER A 492 -9.71 -1.26 25.64
CA SER A 492 -10.55 -1.17 24.44
C SER A 492 -10.42 -2.39 23.52
N GLY A 493 -9.39 -3.21 23.69
CA GLY A 493 -9.10 -4.33 22.81
C GLY A 493 -8.66 -3.94 21.39
N VAL A 494 -8.48 -2.64 21.13
CA VAL A 494 -8.09 -2.16 19.79
C VAL A 494 -6.59 -2.36 19.56
N ASN A 495 -6.23 -2.93 18.41
CA ASN A 495 -4.85 -3.01 17.95
C ASN A 495 -4.44 -1.62 17.44
N LEU A 496 -3.53 -0.96 18.14
CA LEU A 496 -3.15 0.39 17.75
C LEU A 496 -2.01 0.41 16.75
N ARG A 497 -0.97 -0.39 16.96
CA ARG A 497 0.24 -0.38 16.15
C ARG A 497 0.86 -1.77 16.08
N ALA A 498 1.65 -1.98 15.03
CA ALA A 498 2.48 -3.16 14.88
C ALA A 498 3.87 -2.78 14.35
N GLY A 499 4.89 -3.50 14.79
CA GLY A 499 6.26 -3.43 14.29
C GLY A 499 6.68 -4.75 13.69
N GLU A 500 7.42 -4.71 12.59
CA GLU A 500 8.03 -5.91 11.99
C GLU A 500 9.33 -6.24 12.71
N ILE A 501 9.60 -7.53 12.97
CA ILE A 501 10.90 -7.94 13.51
C ILE A 501 11.97 -7.92 12.40
N ASP A 502 13.19 -7.53 12.76
CA ASP A 502 14.34 -7.62 11.88
C ASP A 502 15.06 -8.98 12.01
N PRO A 503 16.07 -9.30 11.16
CA PRO A 503 16.82 -10.55 11.26
C PRO A 503 17.56 -10.77 12.58
N ARG A 504 17.75 -9.72 13.38
CA ARG A 504 18.32 -9.79 14.74
C ARG A 504 17.26 -10.11 15.78
N GLY A 505 15.99 -10.27 15.37
CA GLY A 505 14.84 -10.42 16.22
C GLY A 505 14.38 -9.13 16.89
N GLN A 506 14.94 -7.96 16.53
CA GLN A 506 14.59 -6.68 17.12
C GLN A 506 13.28 -6.17 16.54
N PHE A 507 12.47 -5.50 17.37
CA PHE A 507 11.27 -4.79 16.94
C PHE A 507 11.13 -3.44 17.64
N ARG A 508 10.33 -2.55 17.04
CA ARG A 508 10.01 -1.24 17.57
C ARG A 508 8.58 -0.87 17.19
N ILE A 509 7.79 -0.46 18.16
CA ILE A 509 6.42 0.05 17.99
C ILE A 509 6.41 1.46 18.56
N GLU A 510 6.09 2.44 17.75
CA GLU A 510 6.17 3.86 18.09
C GLU A 510 4.79 4.50 18.13
N ASN A 511 4.76 5.73 18.68
CA ASN A 511 3.59 6.58 18.71
C ASN A 511 2.40 5.93 19.45
N LEU A 512 2.70 5.31 20.59
CA LEU A 512 1.69 4.72 21.46
C LEU A 512 1.26 5.75 22.52
N PRO A 513 -0.05 6.00 22.69
CA PRO A 513 -0.57 6.75 23.82
C PRO A 513 -0.23 6.09 25.18
N PRO A 514 -0.18 6.84 26.29
CA PRO A 514 -0.06 6.24 27.61
C PRO A 514 -1.19 5.24 27.88
N GLY A 515 -0.89 4.16 28.61
CA GLY A 515 -1.90 3.14 28.94
C GLY A 515 -1.31 1.75 29.18
N GLU A 516 -2.20 0.81 29.41
CA GLU A 516 -1.85 -0.61 29.53
C GLU A 516 -2.03 -1.33 28.19
N TYR A 517 -1.02 -2.13 27.84
CA TYR A 517 -0.97 -2.83 26.57
C TYR A 517 -0.71 -4.31 26.76
N GLU A 518 -1.34 -5.12 25.93
CA GLU A 518 -0.92 -6.47 25.63
C GLU A 518 -0.06 -6.42 24.36
N VAL A 519 1.21 -6.73 24.48
CA VAL A 519 2.17 -6.85 23.37
C VAL A 519 2.24 -8.31 22.99
N PHE A 520 1.94 -8.65 21.75
CA PHE A 520 1.80 -10.03 21.29
C PHE A 520 2.35 -10.23 19.89
N LEU A 521 2.67 -11.48 19.57
CA LEU A 521 3.09 -11.86 18.23
C LEU A 521 1.89 -12.13 17.32
N SER A 522 2.06 -11.76 16.07
CA SER A 522 1.21 -12.19 14.98
C SER A 522 2.08 -12.56 13.77
N ILE A 523 1.58 -13.47 12.95
CA ILE A 523 2.27 -13.87 11.72
C ILE A 523 1.42 -13.57 10.52
N GLY A 524 2.08 -13.17 9.46
CA GLY A 524 1.56 -13.11 8.11
C GLY A 524 2.47 -13.88 7.17
N TYR A 525 2.11 -13.94 5.93
CA TYR A 525 2.92 -14.56 4.90
C TYR A 525 3.20 -13.58 3.77
N ARG A 526 4.34 -13.76 3.12
CA ARG A 526 4.80 -12.92 1.99
C ARG A 526 4.28 -13.44 0.65
N THR A 527 3.74 -14.65 0.65
CA THR A 527 3.18 -15.38 -0.50
C THR A 527 1.71 -15.03 -0.72
N GLN A 528 1.10 -15.46 -1.83
CA GLN A 528 -0.34 -15.25 -2.07
C GLN A 528 -1.23 -16.11 -1.18
N GLU A 529 -0.72 -17.25 -0.73
CA GLU A 529 -1.41 -18.19 0.14
C GLU A 529 -0.53 -18.55 1.34
N PRO A 530 -1.15 -18.98 2.45
CA PRO A 530 -0.41 -19.39 3.63
C PRO A 530 0.50 -20.59 3.30
N PRO A 531 1.73 -20.62 3.83
CA PRO A 531 2.61 -21.77 3.68
C PRO A 531 2.07 -22.98 4.49
N PRO A 532 2.53 -24.21 4.19
CA PRO A 532 2.17 -25.40 4.96
C PRO A 532 2.47 -25.22 6.46
N GLY A 533 1.56 -25.68 7.33
CA GLY A 533 1.70 -25.54 8.78
C GLY A 533 1.45 -24.12 9.33
N PHE A 534 0.92 -23.22 8.51
CA PHE A 534 0.66 -21.83 8.93
C PHE A 534 -0.35 -21.75 10.07
N ASP A 535 -1.43 -22.53 10.02
CA ASP A 535 -2.50 -22.52 11.04
C ASP A 535 -1.99 -23.00 12.40
N GLU A 536 -1.14 -24.04 12.42
CA GLU A 536 -0.51 -24.53 13.66
C GLU A 536 0.44 -23.48 14.22
N LEU A 537 1.25 -22.89 13.37
CA LEU A 537 2.16 -21.82 13.78
C LEU A 537 1.40 -20.58 14.26
N GLN A 538 0.27 -20.24 13.65
CA GLN A 538 -0.58 -19.14 14.08
C GLN A 538 -1.13 -19.36 15.49
N LYS A 539 -1.57 -20.58 15.82
CA LYS A 539 -2.01 -20.93 17.17
C LYS A 539 -0.86 -20.82 18.19
N LEU A 540 0.32 -21.31 17.83
CA LEU A 540 1.49 -21.25 18.69
C LEU A 540 1.89 -19.79 18.99
N VAL A 541 1.92 -18.95 17.97
CA VAL A 541 2.27 -17.54 18.05
C VAL A 541 1.24 -16.74 18.87
N ALA A 542 -0.05 -17.07 18.78
CA ALA A 542 -1.13 -16.38 19.51
C ALA A 542 -0.98 -16.44 21.03
N ASN A 543 -0.25 -17.44 21.54
CA ASN A 543 0.03 -17.61 22.97
C ASN A 543 1.22 -16.76 23.46
N VAL A 544 2.01 -16.16 22.53
CA VAL A 544 3.18 -15.36 22.90
C VAL A 544 2.77 -13.92 23.10
N LYS A 545 2.61 -13.53 24.37
CA LYS A 545 2.17 -12.18 24.74
C LYS A 545 2.70 -11.75 26.09
N GLN A 546 2.81 -10.44 26.28
CA GLN A 546 3.24 -9.81 27.53
C GLN A 546 2.46 -8.51 27.77
N ARG A 547 2.05 -8.27 29.04
CA ARG A 547 1.45 -7.00 29.43
C ARG A 547 2.52 -6.00 29.83
N VAL A 548 2.33 -4.75 29.41
CA VAL A 548 3.21 -3.62 29.73
C VAL A 548 2.38 -2.38 30.00
N THR A 549 2.86 -1.54 30.91
CA THR A 549 2.32 -0.20 31.14
C THR A 549 3.25 0.81 30.51
N LEU A 550 2.69 1.72 29.72
CA LEU A 550 3.40 2.80 29.06
C LEU A 550 2.96 4.13 29.64
N THR A 551 3.92 4.92 30.10
CA THR A 551 3.70 6.30 30.52
C THR A 551 3.99 7.26 29.37
N ASP A 552 3.63 8.53 29.51
CA ASP A 552 3.83 9.51 28.45
C ASP A 552 5.32 9.64 28.08
N ASN A 553 5.60 9.63 26.78
CA ASN A 553 6.95 9.70 26.19
C ASN A 553 7.94 8.62 26.68
N ALA A 554 7.47 7.56 27.31
CA ALA A 554 8.33 6.49 27.81
C ALA A 554 8.72 5.50 26.72
N GLU A 555 9.88 4.89 26.93
CA GLU A 555 10.32 3.72 26.17
C GLU A 555 10.31 2.50 27.10
N THR A 556 9.56 1.46 26.71
CA THR A 556 9.46 0.21 27.47
C THR A 556 10.09 -0.93 26.67
N GLN A 557 10.92 -1.72 27.33
CA GLN A 557 11.60 -2.86 26.72
C GLN A 557 10.87 -4.17 27.01
N VAL A 558 10.69 -5.00 25.97
CA VAL A 558 9.98 -6.28 26.03
C VAL A 558 10.81 -7.39 25.38
N THR A 559 10.79 -8.58 25.98
CA THR A 559 11.34 -9.78 25.34
C THR A 559 10.24 -10.83 25.20
N LEU A 560 9.94 -11.23 23.96
CA LEU A 560 8.99 -12.28 23.65
C LEU A 560 9.75 -13.53 23.22
N THR A 561 9.35 -14.71 23.72
CA THR A 561 9.99 -15.98 23.36
C THR A 561 8.98 -16.86 22.62
N LEU A 562 9.31 -17.21 21.37
CA LEU A 562 8.56 -18.16 20.55
C LEU A 562 9.30 -19.50 20.55
N ASP A 563 8.69 -20.51 21.15
CA ASP A 563 9.25 -21.85 21.22
C ASP A 563 8.57 -22.77 20.20
N LEU A 564 9.28 -23.08 19.13
CA LEU A 564 8.83 -23.93 18.03
C LEU A 564 8.88 -25.44 18.36
N SER A 565 9.52 -25.82 19.48
CA SER A 565 9.56 -27.22 19.92
C SER A 565 8.27 -27.68 20.60
N ARG A 566 7.44 -26.75 21.06
CA ARG A 566 6.13 -27.06 21.66
C ARG A 566 5.14 -27.46 20.58
N LYS A 567 5.08 -28.75 20.27
CA LYS A 567 3.86 -29.31 19.68
C LYS A 567 2.78 -29.25 20.75
N GLU A 568 1.62 -28.64 20.45
CA GLU A 568 0.47 -28.77 21.36
C GLU A 568 0.24 -30.26 21.60
N GLY A 569 0.43 -30.68 22.85
CA GLY A 569 0.02 -31.99 23.29
C GLY A 569 -1.51 -32.10 23.24
N ASN A 570 -1.98 -33.24 22.80
CA ASN A 570 -3.38 -33.68 22.68
C ASN A 570 -4.33 -33.08 23.70
#